data_bdf60022f1ac7fa667591912f89b6bf9
#
_entry.id   bdf60022f1ac7fa667591912f89b6bf9
#
_cell.length_a   1.000
_cell.length_b   1.000
_cell.length_c   1.000
_cell.angle_alpha   90.00
_cell.angle_beta   90.00
_cell.angle_gamma   90.00
#
_symmetry.space_group_name_H-M   'P 1'
#
loop_
_entity.id
_entity.type
_entity.pdbx_description
1 polymer ?
#
loop_
_entity_poly.entity_id
_entity_poly.type
_entity_poly.pdbx_seq_one_letter_code
_entity_poly.pdbx_strand_id
1 'polypeptide(L)'
;MRYEVWEKLAHKYNRLWVQKYSLRPTRRDVKTILLPLIKKNPDLKILDIGCGTGQLAKEVSARFPKINYMGIDVASNMVALAKASNKGENVRFKVCPIEKFNADEKFDVIICTHSFPYFPDKEKMIGKIADMCKEGGNVIIVNSSTNSLKDLIINFFLKATTSKAEYLSIPKMKKLFKATGLTLKKKHIIREKFYMPTLALFYLEK
;
A
#
# COMPACT_ATOMS: atom_id res chain seq x y z
N MET A 1 15.50 -14.64 5.65
CA MET A 1 14.38 -14.56 4.68
C MET A 1 14.05 -13.11 4.33
N ARG A 2 13.28 -12.86 3.25
CA ARG A 2 13.06 -11.50 2.70
C ARG A 2 12.21 -10.59 3.61
N TYR A 3 11.42 -11.17 4.49
CA TYR A 3 10.39 -10.46 5.27
C TYR A 3 10.59 -10.52 6.79
N GLU A 4 11.67 -11.12 7.27
CA GLU A 4 11.95 -11.29 8.71
C GLU A 4 12.06 -9.97 9.47
N VAL A 5 12.51 -8.91 8.80
CA VAL A 5 12.61 -7.58 9.40
C VAL A 5 11.25 -7.06 9.86
N TRP A 6 10.18 -7.34 9.09
CA TRP A 6 8.82 -6.91 9.41
C TRP A 6 8.21 -7.70 10.55
N GLU A 7 8.51 -9.01 10.65
CA GLU A 7 8.14 -9.82 11.81
C GLU A 7 8.72 -9.25 13.11
N LYS A 8 10.01 -8.94 13.11
CA LYS A 8 10.71 -8.39 14.28
C LYS A 8 10.25 -6.98 14.65
N LEU A 9 9.91 -6.16 13.67
CA LEU A 9 9.52 -4.76 13.88
C LEU A 9 8.04 -4.60 14.29
N ALA A 10 7.19 -5.61 14.12
CA ALA A 10 5.75 -5.49 14.28
C ALA A 10 5.35 -4.84 15.61
N HIS A 11 5.89 -5.29 16.75
CA HIS A 11 5.55 -4.76 18.08
C HIS A 11 5.94 -3.30 18.32
N LYS A 12 6.96 -2.81 17.59
CA LYS A 12 7.42 -1.42 17.68
C LYS A 12 6.92 -0.55 16.53
N TYR A 13 6.33 -1.16 15.49
CA TYR A 13 6.02 -0.52 14.21
C TYR A 13 5.20 0.75 14.36
N ASN A 14 4.17 0.72 15.18
CA ASN A 14 3.28 1.87 15.40
C ASN A 14 3.96 3.03 16.17
N ARG A 15 5.12 2.80 16.79
CA ARG A 15 5.90 3.80 17.53
C ARG A 15 7.11 4.32 16.75
N LEU A 16 7.41 3.75 15.58
CA LEU A 16 8.54 4.19 14.76
C LEU A 16 8.36 5.63 14.29
N TRP A 17 9.45 6.36 14.20
CA TRP A 17 9.47 7.75 13.73
C TRP A 17 8.89 7.92 12.31
N VAL A 18 9.02 6.91 11.46
CA VAL A 18 8.44 6.86 10.12
C VAL A 18 6.91 7.00 10.12
N GLN A 19 6.24 6.66 11.24
CA GLN A 19 4.79 6.88 11.38
C GLN A 19 4.45 8.35 11.25
N LYS A 20 5.25 9.24 11.84
CA LYS A 20 5.00 10.68 11.86
C LYS A 20 5.23 11.32 10.49
N TYR A 21 6.30 10.96 9.79
CA TYR A 21 6.77 11.69 8.62
C TYR A 21 6.55 10.97 7.28
N SER A 22 6.11 9.72 7.30
CA SER A 22 5.87 8.93 6.09
C SER A 22 4.50 8.26 6.12
N LEU A 23 4.25 7.35 7.08
CA LEU A 23 3.08 6.48 7.05
C LEU A 23 1.76 7.20 7.36
N ARG A 24 1.76 8.12 8.33
CA ARG A 24 0.56 8.94 8.63
C ARG A 24 0.21 9.90 7.49
N PRO A 25 1.16 10.67 6.93
CA PRO A 25 0.92 11.47 5.72
C PRO A 25 0.40 10.64 4.56
N THR A 26 0.99 9.47 4.30
CA THR A 26 0.49 8.55 3.28
C THR A 26 -0.96 8.16 3.52
N ARG A 27 -1.33 7.73 4.73
CA ARG A 27 -2.72 7.37 5.04
C ARG A 27 -3.68 8.56 4.93
N ARG A 28 -3.24 9.76 5.35
CA ARG A 28 -4.01 10.99 5.14
C ARG A 28 -4.35 11.18 3.67
N ASP A 29 -3.35 11.14 2.80
CA ASP A 29 -3.52 11.43 1.37
C ASP A 29 -4.25 10.30 0.62
N VAL A 30 -4.03 9.04 0.99
CA VAL A 30 -4.85 7.90 0.51
C VAL A 30 -6.32 8.10 0.86
N LYS A 31 -6.62 8.54 2.09
CA LYS A 31 -8.01 8.79 2.52
C LYS A 31 -8.68 9.93 1.74
N THR A 32 -7.95 10.92 1.23
CA THR A 32 -8.55 11.97 0.39
C THR A 32 -9.15 11.41 -0.91
N ILE A 33 -8.62 10.29 -1.41
CA ILE A 33 -9.14 9.58 -2.59
C ILE A 33 -10.19 8.55 -2.17
N LEU A 34 -9.89 7.75 -1.16
CA LEU A 34 -10.69 6.59 -0.76
C LEU A 34 -12.05 6.98 -0.18
N LEU A 35 -12.10 7.98 0.72
CA LEU A 35 -13.34 8.35 1.40
C LEU A 35 -14.45 8.84 0.47
N PRO A 36 -14.19 9.65 -0.58
CA PRO A 36 -15.21 9.98 -1.58
C PRO A 36 -15.74 8.76 -2.34
N LEU A 37 -14.87 7.78 -2.67
CA LEU A 37 -15.30 6.54 -3.34
C LEU A 37 -16.25 5.73 -2.45
N ILE A 38 -15.92 5.56 -1.16
CA ILE A 38 -16.77 4.86 -0.19
C ILE A 38 -18.10 5.58 0.01
N LYS A 39 -18.10 6.91 0.07
CA LYS A 39 -19.35 7.68 0.19
C LYS A 39 -20.26 7.49 -1.02
N LYS A 40 -19.69 7.40 -2.22
CA LYS A 40 -20.44 7.17 -3.46
C LYS A 40 -20.98 5.74 -3.53
N ASN A 41 -20.21 4.76 -3.06
CA ASN A 41 -20.62 3.35 -3.00
C ASN A 41 -20.12 2.74 -1.67
N PRO A 42 -21.00 2.63 -0.65
CA PRO A 42 -20.65 2.06 0.66
C PRO A 42 -20.28 0.57 0.64
N ASP A 43 -20.69 -0.15 -0.41
CA ASP A 43 -20.48 -1.60 -0.56
C ASP A 43 -19.17 -1.95 -1.31
N LEU A 44 -18.28 -0.97 -1.50
CA LEU A 44 -16.98 -1.18 -2.14
C LEU A 44 -16.19 -2.28 -1.45
N LYS A 45 -15.64 -3.18 -2.27
CA LYS A 45 -14.69 -4.20 -1.83
C LYS A 45 -13.28 -3.66 -1.97
N ILE A 46 -12.56 -3.55 -0.85
CA ILE A 46 -11.22 -2.99 -0.78
C ILE A 46 -10.21 -4.09 -0.48
N LEU A 47 -9.12 -4.14 -1.27
CA LEU A 47 -7.93 -4.94 -0.97
C LEU A 47 -6.77 -4.01 -0.58
N ASP A 48 -6.18 -4.25 0.59
CA ASP A 48 -4.96 -3.54 1.06
C ASP A 48 -3.77 -4.51 1.07
N ILE A 49 -2.85 -4.31 0.13
CA ILE A 49 -1.68 -5.18 -0.07
C ILE A 49 -0.50 -4.65 0.73
N GLY A 50 -0.02 -5.45 1.68
CA GLY A 50 0.95 -5.04 2.69
C GLY A 50 0.33 -4.14 3.75
N CYS A 51 -0.80 -4.57 4.30
CA CYS A 51 -1.64 -3.81 5.24
C CYS A 51 -0.95 -3.50 6.58
N GLY A 52 0.19 -4.15 6.88
CA GLY A 52 0.92 -4.01 8.14
C GLY A 52 0.02 -4.27 9.34
N THR A 53 0.06 -3.37 10.33
CA THR A 53 -0.75 -3.45 11.56
C THR A 53 -2.21 -3.00 11.40
N GLY A 54 -2.69 -2.83 10.16
CA GLY A 54 -4.09 -2.52 9.87
C GLY A 54 -4.54 -1.10 10.24
N GLN A 55 -3.62 -0.14 10.32
CA GLN A 55 -3.94 1.24 10.71
C GLN A 55 -4.90 1.93 9.74
N LEU A 56 -4.72 1.73 8.41
CA LEU A 56 -5.63 2.31 7.42
C LEU A 56 -7.02 1.70 7.54
N ALA A 57 -7.12 0.38 7.67
CA ALA A 57 -8.38 -0.32 7.90
C ALA A 57 -9.11 0.22 9.13
N LYS A 58 -8.39 0.39 10.26
CA LYS A 58 -8.95 0.95 11.51
C LYS A 58 -9.50 2.35 11.32
N GLU A 59 -8.74 3.24 10.63
CA GLU A 59 -9.16 4.62 10.39
C GLU A 59 -10.36 4.71 9.45
N VAL A 60 -10.49 3.79 8.50
CA VAL A 60 -11.60 3.74 7.53
C VAL A 60 -12.84 3.11 8.15
N SER A 61 -12.70 1.93 8.80
CA SER A 61 -13.83 1.22 9.42
C SER A 61 -14.47 1.98 10.58
N ALA A 62 -13.69 2.78 11.31
CA ALA A 62 -14.24 3.66 12.35
C ALA A 62 -15.25 4.68 11.79
N ARG A 63 -15.11 5.08 10.53
CA ARG A 63 -16.01 6.01 9.85
C ARG A 63 -17.08 5.32 9.01
N PHE A 64 -16.78 4.12 8.50
CA PHE A 64 -17.65 3.31 7.64
C PHE A 64 -17.69 1.88 8.18
N PRO A 65 -18.48 1.60 9.22
CA PRO A 65 -18.47 0.30 9.91
C PRO A 65 -18.83 -0.90 9.03
N LYS A 66 -19.60 -0.68 7.96
CA LYS A 66 -20.04 -1.73 7.02
C LYS A 66 -19.08 -1.98 5.86
N ILE A 67 -17.91 -1.30 5.81
CA ILE A 67 -16.98 -1.40 4.70
C ILE A 67 -16.41 -2.82 4.53
N ASN A 68 -16.43 -3.34 3.32
CA ASN A 68 -15.79 -4.61 2.98
C ASN A 68 -14.30 -4.41 2.75
N TYR A 69 -13.48 -4.81 3.71
CA TYR A 69 -12.03 -4.57 3.70
C TYR A 69 -11.24 -5.86 3.91
N MET A 70 -10.40 -6.21 2.95
CA MET A 70 -9.45 -7.31 3.03
C MET A 70 -8.03 -6.75 3.08
N GLY A 71 -7.30 -6.99 4.17
CA GLY A 71 -5.87 -6.71 4.28
C GLY A 71 -5.05 -7.99 4.13
N ILE A 72 -3.99 -7.94 3.31
CA ILE A 72 -3.00 -9.01 3.25
C ILE A 72 -1.62 -8.50 3.61
N ASP A 73 -0.85 -9.29 4.34
CA ASP A 73 0.55 -9.03 4.65
C ASP A 73 1.32 -10.35 4.75
N VAL A 74 2.61 -10.30 4.48
CA VAL A 74 3.49 -11.48 4.58
C VAL A 74 3.91 -11.79 6.02
N ALA A 75 3.91 -10.77 6.89
CA ALA A 75 4.35 -10.85 8.27
C ALA A 75 3.20 -11.26 9.18
N SER A 76 3.31 -12.44 9.81
CA SER A 76 2.26 -12.98 10.68
C SER A 76 2.02 -12.11 11.90
N ASN A 77 3.07 -11.53 12.49
CA ASN A 77 2.97 -10.62 13.62
C ASN A 77 2.24 -9.31 13.26
N MET A 78 2.43 -8.79 12.04
CA MET A 78 1.68 -7.63 11.54
C MET A 78 0.20 -7.94 11.45
N VAL A 79 -0.15 -9.07 10.84
CA VAL A 79 -1.54 -9.52 10.68
C VAL A 79 -2.21 -9.79 12.04
N ALA A 80 -1.50 -10.37 12.99
CA ALA A 80 -2.01 -10.58 14.34
C ALA A 80 -2.40 -9.25 15.02
N LEU A 81 -1.53 -8.24 14.93
CA LEU A 81 -1.81 -6.89 15.44
C LEU A 81 -2.96 -6.21 14.67
N ALA A 82 -3.04 -6.40 13.35
CA ALA A 82 -4.14 -5.87 12.54
C ALA A 82 -5.48 -6.46 13.00
N LYS A 83 -5.58 -7.78 13.18
CA LYS A 83 -6.78 -8.46 13.70
C LYS A 83 -7.15 -8.01 15.10
N ALA A 84 -6.18 -7.85 15.99
CA ALA A 84 -6.41 -7.40 17.36
C ALA A 84 -6.95 -5.97 17.45
N SER A 85 -6.52 -5.09 16.53
CA SER A 85 -6.88 -3.66 16.54
C SER A 85 -8.10 -3.30 15.71
N ASN A 86 -8.66 -4.25 14.93
CA ASN A 86 -9.81 -4.02 14.06
C ASN A 86 -10.91 -5.05 14.38
N LYS A 87 -12.09 -4.55 14.81
CA LYS A 87 -13.23 -5.37 15.25
C LYS A 87 -14.46 -5.25 14.32
N GLY A 88 -14.30 -4.61 13.15
CA GLY A 88 -15.38 -4.49 12.18
C GLY A 88 -15.75 -5.86 11.58
N GLU A 89 -17.03 -6.15 11.44
CA GLU A 89 -17.55 -7.44 10.96
C GLU A 89 -17.04 -7.82 9.56
N ASN A 90 -16.89 -6.82 8.69
CA ASN A 90 -16.46 -7.00 7.31
C ASN A 90 -14.98 -6.61 7.08
N VAL A 91 -14.19 -6.47 8.16
CA VAL A 91 -12.74 -6.20 8.07
C VAL A 91 -11.98 -7.49 8.34
N ARG A 92 -11.31 -7.99 7.34
CA ARG A 92 -10.59 -9.27 7.39
C ARG A 92 -9.11 -9.09 7.07
N PHE A 93 -8.27 -9.92 7.69
CA PHE A 93 -6.83 -9.93 7.46
C PHE A 93 -6.32 -11.36 7.25
N LYS A 94 -5.42 -11.52 6.27
CA LYS A 94 -4.81 -12.82 5.92
C LYS A 94 -3.30 -12.69 5.83
N VAL A 95 -2.58 -13.64 6.41
CA VAL A 95 -1.14 -13.81 6.18
C VAL A 95 -0.96 -14.40 4.80
N CYS A 96 -0.58 -13.59 3.84
CA CYS A 96 -0.41 -14.05 2.47
C CYS A 96 0.48 -13.08 1.68
N PRO A 97 1.55 -13.56 1.03
CA PRO A 97 2.25 -12.77 0.04
C PRO A 97 1.37 -12.59 -1.20
N ILE A 98 1.49 -11.42 -1.86
CA ILE A 98 0.68 -11.11 -3.04
C ILE A 98 0.84 -12.16 -4.15
N GLU A 99 2.02 -12.75 -4.29
CA GLU A 99 2.32 -13.78 -5.30
C GLU A 99 1.40 -15.01 -5.18
N LYS A 100 1.04 -15.36 -3.93
CA LYS A 100 0.20 -16.51 -3.60
C LYS A 100 -1.26 -16.14 -3.31
N PHE A 101 -1.57 -14.86 -3.26
CA PHE A 101 -2.94 -14.42 -3.00
C PHE A 101 -3.80 -14.63 -4.25
N ASN A 102 -4.81 -15.44 -4.13
CA ASN A 102 -5.88 -15.60 -5.14
C ASN A 102 -7.17 -15.13 -4.49
N ALA A 103 -7.91 -14.31 -5.20
CA ALA A 103 -9.22 -13.83 -4.80
C ALA A 103 -10.29 -14.51 -5.65
N ASP A 104 -11.38 -14.91 -5.01
CA ASP A 104 -12.53 -15.51 -5.70
C ASP A 104 -13.31 -14.46 -6.50
N GLU A 105 -13.10 -13.18 -6.18
CA GLU A 105 -13.77 -12.04 -6.80
C GLU A 105 -12.84 -10.83 -6.91
N LYS A 106 -13.18 -9.91 -7.83
CA LYS A 106 -12.41 -8.68 -8.04
C LYS A 106 -12.80 -7.58 -7.06
N PHE A 107 -11.86 -6.66 -6.83
CA PHE A 107 -11.99 -5.54 -5.92
C PHE A 107 -12.33 -4.24 -6.66
N ASP A 108 -13.15 -3.40 -6.03
CA ASP A 108 -13.46 -2.06 -6.51
C ASP A 108 -12.31 -1.09 -6.29
N VAL A 109 -11.56 -1.28 -5.19
CA VAL A 109 -10.37 -0.48 -4.85
C VAL A 109 -9.26 -1.40 -4.37
N ILE A 110 -8.07 -1.24 -4.95
CA ILE A 110 -6.85 -1.90 -4.47
C ILE A 110 -5.87 -0.84 -3.98
N ILE A 111 -5.33 -1.06 -2.78
CA ILE A 111 -4.38 -0.15 -2.14
C ILE A 111 -3.06 -0.91 -1.92
N CYS A 112 -1.93 -0.26 -2.23
CA CYS A 112 -0.61 -0.78 -1.93
C CYS A 112 0.28 0.37 -1.45
N THR A 113 0.49 0.46 -0.13
CA THR A 113 1.30 1.54 0.45
C THR A 113 2.60 1.00 1.02
N HIS A 114 3.74 1.53 0.57
CA HIS A 114 5.09 1.20 1.02
C HIS A 114 5.54 -0.25 0.81
N SER A 115 4.72 -1.12 0.21
CA SER A 115 4.99 -2.55 0.04
C SER A 115 5.54 -2.87 -1.36
N PHE A 116 5.16 -2.12 -2.38
CA PHE A 116 5.56 -2.34 -3.77
C PHE A 116 7.08 -2.46 -3.99
N PRO A 117 7.97 -1.67 -3.32
CA PRO A 117 9.41 -1.81 -3.45
C PRO A 117 9.96 -3.20 -3.09
N TYR A 118 9.24 -3.97 -2.28
CA TYR A 118 9.66 -5.30 -1.81
C TYR A 118 9.19 -6.45 -2.69
N PHE A 119 8.34 -6.22 -3.67
CA PHE A 119 7.87 -7.27 -4.57
C PHE A 119 9.00 -7.80 -5.44
N PRO A 120 9.10 -9.13 -5.65
CA PRO A 120 10.21 -9.74 -6.38
C PRO A 120 10.24 -9.36 -7.86
N ASP A 121 9.08 -9.41 -8.51
CA ASP A 121 8.87 -9.12 -9.91
C ASP A 121 7.81 -8.01 -10.03
N LYS A 122 8.27 -6.80 -10.35
CA LYS A 122 7.42 -5.60 -10.40
C LYS A 122 6.37 -5.69 -11.51
N GLU A 123 6.76 -6.22 -12.67
CA GLU A 123 5.88 -6.30 -13.85
C GLU A 123 4.77 -7.33 -13.59
N LYS A 124 5.14 -8.51 -13.14
CA LYS A 124 4.19 -9.55 -12.79
C LYS A 124 3.24 -9.13 -11.67
N MET A 125 3.76 -8.43 -10.65
CA MET A 125 2.93 -8.02 -9.50
C MET A 125 1.96 -6.90 -9.86
N ILE A 126 2.35 -5.92 -10.69
CA ILE A 126 1.41 -4.89 -11.12
C ILE A 126 0.35 -5.45 -12.07
N GLY A 127 0.72 -6.42 -12.93
CA GLY A 127 -0.25 -7.18 -13.74
C GLY A 127 -1.27 -7.89 -12.86
N LYS A 128 -0.81 -8.62 -11.84
CA LYS A 128 -1.70 -9.28 -10.88
C LYS A 128 -2.62 -8.30 -10.13
N ILE A 129 -2.11 -7.13 -9.75
CA ILE A 129 -2.93 -6.06 -9.14
C ILE A 129 -4.01 -5.61 -10.13
N ALA A 130 -3.65 -5.39 -11.41
CA ALA A 130 -4.60 -5.01 -12.43
C ALA A 130 -5.67 -6.10 -12.66
N ASP A 131 -5.28 -7.38 -12.68
CA ASP A 131 -6.22 -8.51 -12.87
C ASP A 131 -7.22 -8.66 -11.72
N MET A 132 -6.79 -8.37 -10.48
CA MET A 132 -7.66 -8.40 -9.30
C MET A 132 -8.57 -7.17 -9.20
N CYS A 133 -8.31 -6.10 -9.96
CA CYS A 133 -9.14 -4.90 -10.01
C CYS A 133 -10.32 -5.10 -10.97
N LYS A 134 -11.50 -4.63 -10.60
CA LYS A 134 -12.67 -4.59 -11.52
C LYS A 134 -12.41 -3.61 -12.66
N GLU A 135 -13.10 -3.80 -13.79
CA GLU A 135 -13.17 -2.77 -14.83
C GLU A 135 -13.83 -1.49 -14.26
N GLY A 136 -13.23 -0.34 -14.53
CA GLY A 136 -13.59 0.94 -13.88
C GLY A 136 -13.23 1.03 -12.40
N GLY A 137 -12.56 0.01 -11.85
CA GLY A 137 -12.07 0.00 -10.47
C GLY A 137 -10.81 0.87 -10.30
N ASN A 138 -10.39 1.05 -9.07
CA ASN A 138 -9.37 2.02 -8.70
C ASN A 138 -8.17 1.34 -8.04
N VAL A 139 -6.96 1.79 -8.37
CA VAL A 139 -5.73 1.33 -7.73
C VAL A 139 -4.96 2.53 -7.17
N ILE A 140 -4.59 2.45 -5.88
CA ILE A 140 -3.83 3.48 -5.18
C ILE A 140 -2.50 2.89 -4.75
N ILE A 141 -1.40 3.38 -5.34
CA ILE A 141 -0.04 2.94 -4.99
C ILE A 141 0.73 4.12 -4.41
N VAL A 142 1.33 3.91 -3.23
CA VAL A 142 2.20 4.92 -2.61
C VAL A 142 3.50 4.27 -2.16
N ASN A 143 4.62 4.78 -2.63
CA ASN A 143 5.94 4.31 -2.20
C ASN A 143 7.01 5.39 -2.34
N SER A 144 8.13 5.17 -1.67
CA SER A 144 9.33 5.96 -1.92
C SER A 144 9.78 5.76 -3.36
N SER A 145 10.21 6.84 -3.99
CA SER A 145 10.58 6.89 -5.40
C SER A 145 11.95 7.54 -5.57
N THR A 146 12.75 7.06 -6.52
CA THR A 146 14.09 7.57 -6.80
C THR A 146 14.05 8.48 -8.02
N ASN A 147 13.93 9.80 -7.79
CA ASN A 147 13.81 10.81 -8.85
C ASN A 147 14.95 11.84 -8.85
N SER A 148 15.77 11.85 -7.78
CA SER A 148 16.88 12.78 -7.61
C SER A 148 18.06 12.07 -6.96
N LEU A 149 19.24 12.68 -7.02
CA LEU A 149 20.44 12.18 -6.32
C LEU A 149 20.18 12.07 -4.82
N LYS A 150 19.45 13.03 -4.23
CA LYS A 150 19.03 12.98 -2.83
C LYS A 150 18.17 11.74 -2.54
N ASP A 151 17.18 11.45 -3.37
CA ASP A 151 16.34 10.26 -3.19
C ASP A 151 17.16 8.97 -3.32
N LEU A 152 18.15 8.95 -4.21
CA LEU A 152 19.06 7.81 -4.37
C LEU A 152 19.85 7.55 -3.09
N ILE A 153 20.44 8.59 -2.50
CA ILE A 153 21.21 8.50 -1.26
C ILE A 153 20.32 8.03 -0.11
N ILE A 154 19.16 8.66 0.09
CA ILE A 154 18.24 8.30 1.18
C ILE A 154 17.73 6.88 1.02
N ASN A 155 17.31 6.48 -0.19
CA ASN A 155 16.84 5.14 -0.47
C ASN A 155 17.95 4.08 -0.34
N PHE A 156 19.21 4.43 -0.58
CA PHE A 156 20.36 3.56 -0.31
C PHE A 156 20.45 3.23 1.19
N PHE A 157 20.37 4.23 2.07
CA PHE A 157 20.37 4.00 3.53
C PHE A 157 19.12 3.23 3.98
N LEU A 158 17.96 3.50 3.41
CA LEU A 158 16.75 2.72 3.70
C LEU A 158 16.90 1.24 3.31
N LYS A 159 17.57 0.94 2.19
CA LYS A 159 17.87 -0.45 1.80
C LYS A 159 18.74 -1.18 2.83
N ALA A 160 19.70 -0.48 3.43
CA ALA A 160 20.55 -1.06 4.47
C ALA A 160 19.74 -1.53 5.69
N THR A 161 18.65 -0.83 6.03
CA THR A 161 17.79 -1.16 7.16
C THR A 161 16.67 -2.15 6.85
N THR A 162 16.23 -2.23 5.58
CA THR A 162 15.02 -2.98 5.18
C THR A 162 15.27 -4.11 4.20
N SER A 163 16.51 -4.37 3.81
CA SER A 163 17.01 -5.37 2.83
C SER A 163 16.13 -5.64 1.60
N LYS A 164 16.74 -5.63 0.40
CA LYS A 164 16.14 -6.03 -0.90
C LYS A 164 14.98 -5.16 -1.44
N ALA A 165 14.75 -3.94 -0.92
CA ALA A 165 13.82 -3.01 -1.54
C ALA A 165 14.39 -2.45 -2.85
N GLU A 166 13.57 -2.38 -3.89
CA GLU A 166 13.87 -1.70 -5.15
C GLU A 166 12.93 -0.52 -5.34
N TYR A 167 13.47 0.70 -5.22
CA TYR A 167 12.73 1.94 -5.36
C TYR A 167 12.79 2.44 -6.79
N LEU A 168 11.68 2.37 -7.50
CA LEU A 168 11.59 2.81 -8.90
C LEU A 168 11.38 4.32 -8.99
N SER A 169 11.87 4.91 -10.10
CA SER A 169 11.56 6.29 -10.45
C SER A 169 10.12 6.44 -10.95
N ILE A 170 9.56 7.64 -10.89
CA ILE A 170 8.21 7.94 -11.40
C ILE A 170 8.04 7.53 -12.88
N PRO A 171 9.01 7.82 -13.79
CA PRO A 171 8.89 7.37 -15.19
C PRO A 171 8.81 5.84 -15.32
N LYS A 172 9.63 5.09 -14.56
CA LYS A 172 9.59 3.63 -14.56
C LYS A 172 8.24 3.10 -14.06
N MET A 173 7.69 3.68 -12.98
CA MET A 173 6.36 3.32 -12.48
C MET A 173 5.28 3.56 -13.54
N LYS A 174 5.29 4.72 -14.21
CA LYS A 174 4.33 5.02 -15.28
C LYS A 174 4.40 4.02 -16.44
N LYS A 175 5.63 3.58 -16.81
CA LYS A 175 5.80 2.56 -17.85
C LYS A 175 5.15 1.23 -17.45
N LEU A 176 5.32 0.80 -16.20
CA LEU A 176 4.67 -0.41 -15.66
C LEU A 176 3.14 -0.30 -15.71
N PHE A 177 2.58 0.81 -15.28
CA PHE A 177 1.12 1.01 -15.30
C PHE A 177 0.56 0.91 -16.72
N LYS A 178 1.20 1.60 -17.68
CA LYS A 178 0.77 1.55 -19.09
C LYS A 178 0.81 0.14 -19.66
N ALA A 179 1.81 -0.65 -19.29
CA ALA A 179 1.96 -2.03 -19.76
C ALA A 179 0.86 -2.98 -19.26
N THR A 180 0.14 -2.61 -18.19
CA THR A 180 -0.89 -3.44 -17.53
C THR A 180 -2.31 -2.90 -17.71
N GLY A 181 -2.53 -1.93 -18.60
CA GLY A 181 -3.85 -1.34 -18.83
C GLY A 181 -4.34 -0.37 -17.74
N LEU A 182 -3.50 -0.08 -16.75
CA LEU A 182 -3.85 0.88 -15.70
C LEU A 182 -3.62 2.31 -16.18
N THR A 183 -4.67 3.12 -16.16
CA THR A 183 -4.64 4.53 -16.55
C THR A 183 -4.35 5.44 -15.36
N LEU A 184 -3.28 6.23 -15.44
CA LEU A 184 -2.93 7.17 -14.38
C LEU A 184 -3.86 8.38 -14.38
N LYS A 185 -4.74 8.49 -13.39
CA LYS A 185 -5.66 9.63 -13.20
C LYS A 185 -5.03 10.80 -12.45
N LYS A 186 -4.25 10.50 -11.40
CA LYS A 186 -3.59 11.52 -10.59
C LYS A 186 -2.24 11.03 -10.06
N LYS A 187 -1.27 11.92 -10.06
CA LYS A 187 0.00 11.74 -9.35
C LYS A 187 0.13 12.85 -8.31
N HIS A 188 0.50 12.50 -7.08
CA HIS A 188 0.77 13.45 -6.01
C HIS A 188 2.09 13.10 -5.32
N ILE A 189 2.85 14.13 -4.92
CA ILE A 189 4.11 13.98 -4.19
C ILE A 189 3.88 14.36 -2.73
N ILE A 190 4.12 13.40 -1.85
CA ILE A 190 4.03 13.58 -0.40
C ILE A 190 5.44 13.89 0.12
N ARG A 191 5.63 15.07 0.69
CA ARG A 191 6.91 15.49 1.27
C ARG A 191 6.67 16.29 2.54
N GLU A 192 6.85 15.65 3.68
CA GLU A 192 6.66 16.29 4.99
C GLU A 192 7.93 17.03 5.48
N LYS A 193 9.11 16.53 5.12
CA LYS A 193 10.40 17.10 5.51
C LYS A 193 11.42 16.97 4.38
N PHE A 194 12.33 17.92 4.29
CA PHE A 194 13.36 17.96 3.22
C PHE A 194 14.30 16.75 3.25
N TYR A 195 14.54 16.16 4.41
CA TYR A 195 15.41 14.98 4.59
C TYR A 195 14.68 13.66 4.38
N MET A 196 13.36 13.67 4.11
CA MET A 196 12.62 12.47 3.75
C MET A 196 12.74 12.18 2.25
N PRO A 197 12.67 10.90 1.84
CA PRO A 197 12.61 10.55 0.44
C PRO A 197 11.31 11.07 -0.18
N THR A 198 11.35 11.25 -1.49
CA THR A 198 10.14 11.57 -2.26
C THR A 198 9.17 10.39 -2.20
N LEU A 199 8.02 10.58 -1.58
CA LEU A 199 6.93 9.61 -1.64
C LEU A 199 6.01 9.98 -2.81
N ALA A 200 5.83 9.05 -3.76
CA ALA A 200 4.95 9.23 -4.90
C ALA A 200 3.66 8.44 -4.68
N LEU A 201 2.55 9.14 -4.71
CA LEU A 201 1.21 8.59 -4.75
C LEU A 201 0.73 8.56 -6.20
N PHE A 202 0.29 7.39 -6.64
CA PHE A 202 -0.34 7.16 -7.94
C PHE A 202 -1.78 6.70 -7.73
N TYR A 203 -2.71 7.43 -8.29
CA TYR A 203 -4.12 7.05 -8.37
C TYR A 203 -4.43 6.64 -9.80
N LEU A 204 -4.84 5.41 -9.98
CA LEU A 204 -5.01 4.73 -11.25
C LEU A 204 -6.44 4.19 -11.36
N GLU A 205 -6.90 4.04 -12.60
CA GLU A 205 -8.16 3.37 -12.96
C GLU A 205 -7.86 2.26 -13.96
N LYS A 206 -8.56 1.15 -13.83
CA LYS A 206 -8.52 0.04 -14.78
C LYS A 206 -9.52 0.23 -15.90
#